data_79c55fd74d8e9424c4b55459e9826461
#
_entry.id   79c55fd74d8e9424c4b55459e9826461
#
_cell.length_a   1.000
_cell.length_b   1.000
_cell.length_c   1.000
_cell.angle_alpha   90.00
_cell.angle_beta   90.00
_cell.angle_gamma   90.00
#
_symmetry.space_group_name_H-M   'P 1'
#
loop_
_entity.id
_entity.type
_entity.pdbx_description
1 polymer ?
#
loop_
_entity_poly.entity_id
_entity_poly.type
_entity_poly.pdbx_seq_one_letter_code
_entity_poly.pdbx_strand_id
1 'polypeptide(L)'
;QHSGLLLSFMVGARTLLLSPEQAHADNLPMQVLSAAETATLEGIAEALVPGSRSAGVAHFIDNQLAADQEDCLLMLKYLGVPADGFRGFYQSSLAAADALARQTHGASWDKLSRERTGQLLTAISGPDPDVWQGPPAGFFTFVLRADACDVVYGTEQGFASIGMPYMAHIKPESS
;
A
#
# COMPACT_ATOMS: atom_id res chain seq x y z
N GLN A 1 -11.02 9.50 -20.24
CA GLN A 1 -11.65 9.70 -18.92
C GLN A 1 -11.01 8.72 -17.97
N HIS A 2 -10.27 9.22 -16.98
CA HIS A 2 -9.65 8.39 -15.94
C HIS A 2 -10.75 8.11 -14.90
N SER A 3 -11.36 6.95 -14.95
CA SER A 3 -12.27 6.47 -13.90
C SER A 3 -11.46 5.76 -12.82
N GLY A 4 -10.72 6.50 -12.06
CA GLY A 4 -9.92 6.01 -10.93
C GLY A 4 -10.24 6.80 -9.66
N LEU A 5 -9.82 6.26 -8.52
CA LEU A 5 -9.88 6.92 -7.23
C LEU A 5 -9.10 8.23 -7.27
N LEU A 6 -9.79 9.35 -6.98
CA LEU A 6 -9.15 10.66 -6.83
C LEU A 6 -9.06 11.01 -5.35
N LEU A 7 -7.88 11.41 -4.93
CA LEU A 7 -7.57 11.77 -3.54
C LEU A 7 -7.05 13.21 -3.47
N SER A 8 -7.23 13.83 -2.32
CA SER A 8 -6.71 15.16 -2.02
C SER A 8 -5.26 15.06 -1.56
N PHE A 9 -4.32 15.58 -2.36
CA PHE A 9 -2.91 15.64 -2.01
C PHE A 9 -2.49 17.07 -1.69
N MET A 10 -1.75 17.24 -0.59
CA MET A 10 -1.18 18.54 -0.20
C MET A 10 0.16 18.75 -0.92
N VAL A 11 0.27 19.84 -1.68
CA VAL A 11 1.51 20.24 -2.36
C VAL A 11 1.82 21.70 -1.97
N GLY A 12 2.69 21.86 -0.99
CA GLY A 12 2.90 23.14 -0.36
C GLY A 12 1.63 23.64 0.34
N ALA A 13 1.14 24.82 -0.04
CA ALA A 13 -0.10 25.41 0.48
C ALA A 13 -1.35 25.10 -0.37
N ARG A 14 -1.25 24.18 -1.33
CA ARG A 14 -2.35 23.86 -2.25
C ARG A 14 -2.79 22.41 -2.07
N THR A 15 -4.09 22.18 -2.24
CA THR A 15 -4.66 20.84 -2.34
C THR A 15 -4.91 20.54 -3.81
N LEU A 16 -4.38 19.41 -4.28
CA LEU A 16 -4.61 18.91 -5.64
C LEU A 16 -5.43 17.62 -5.56
N LEU A 17 -6.37 17.46 -6.47
CA LEU A 17 -7.15 16.24 -6.63
C LEU A 17 -6.48 15.37 -7.70
N LEU A 18 -5.82 14.30 -7.28
CA LEU A 18 -5.02 13.43 -8.16
C LEU A 18 -5.32 11.95 -7.86
N SER A 19 -5.07 11.09 -8.85
CA SER A 19 -4.99 9.66 -8.59
C SER A 19 -3.67 9.31 -7.88
N PRO A 20 -3.58 8.18 -7.17
CA PRO A 20 -2.32 7.69 -6.60
C PRO A 20 -1.22 7.52 -7.67
N GLU A 21 -1.57 7.04 -8.86
CA GLU A 21 -0.68 6.91 -10.00
C GLU A 21 -0.09 8.27 -10.43
N GLN A 22 -0.93 9.31 -10.53
CA GLN A 22 -0.48 10.66 -10.86
C GLN A 22 0.43 11.22 -9.76
N ALA A 23 0.07 11.03 -8.48
CA ALA A 23 0.89 11.46 -7.36
C ALA A 23 2.27 10.81 -7.38
N HIS A 24 2.34 9.52 -7.73
CA HIS A 24 3.60 8.79 -7.91
C HIS A 24 4.40 9.32 -9.11
N ALA A 25 3.76 9.49 -10.28
CA ALA A 25 4.42 9.97 -11.50
C ALA A 25 5.00 11.39 -11.33
N ASP A 26 4.31 12.24 -10.58
CA ASP A 26 4.73 13.61 -10.27
C ASP A 26 5.71 13.67 -9.07
N ASN A 27 6.09 12.55 -8.48
CA ASN A 27 6.97 12.44 -7.32
C ASN A 27 6.52 13.35 -6.15
N LEU A 28 5.24 13.34 -5.82
CA LEU A 28 4.75 14.13 -4.70
C LEU A 28 5.40 13.72 -3.39
N PRO A 29 5.71 14.67 -2.48
CA PRO A 29 6.32 14.35 -1.20
C PRO A 29 5.34 13.55 -0.32
N MET A 30 5.88 12.56 0.39
CA MET A 30 5.14 11.85 1.43
C MET A 30 4.86 12.76 2.63
N GLN A 31 3.72 12.58 3.29
CA GLN A 31 3.29 13.37 4.44
C GLN A 31 3.59 12.68 5.78
N VAL A 32 3.55 11.34 5.79
CA VAL A 32 3.65 10.50 6.99
C VAL A 32 4.86 9.59 6.93
N LEU A 33 5.09 8.92 5.80
CA LEU A 33 6.14 7.94 5.63
C LEU A 33 7.47 8.62 5.29
N SER A 34 8.55 8.18 5.94
CA SER A 34 9.91 8.54 5.56
C SER A 34 10.30 7.90 4.22
N ALA A 35 11.37 8.40 3.60
CA ALA A 35 11.88 7.83 2.35
C ALA A 35 12.25 6.33 2.47
N ALA A 36 12.80 5.92 3.63
CA ALA A 36 13.15 4.51 3.87
C ALA A 36 11.90 3.63 4.03
N GLU A 37 10.89 4.10 4.76
CA GLU A 37 9.60 3.40 4.90
C GLU A 37 8.89 3.29 3.54
N THR A 38 8.87 4.37 2.76
CA THR A 38 8.30 4.38 1.40
C THR A 38 9.00 3.35 0.51
N ALA A 39 10.32 3.32 0.48
CA ALA A 39 11.08 2.37 -0.34
C ALA A 39 10.83 0.91 0.07
N THR A 40 10.73 0.64 1.37
CA THR A 40 10.39 -0.69 1.91
C THR A 40 8.95 -1.07 1.53
N LEU A 41 7.99 -0.17 1.72
CA LEU A 41 6.59 -0.37 1.36
C LEU A 41 6.43 -0.68 -0.13
N GLU A 42 7.03 0.12 -1.00
CA GLU A 42 7.00 -0.11 -2.45
C GLU A 42 7.59 -1.46 -2.84
N GLY A 43 8.71 -1.84 -2.21
CA GLY A 43 9.35 -3.13 -2.48
C GLY A 43 8.47 -4.32 -2.09
N ILE A 44 7.81 -4.26 -0.93
CA ILE A 44 6.91 -5.31 -0.46
C ILE A 44 5.63 -5.34 -1.29
N ALA A 45 5.00 -4.18 -1.51
CA ALA A 45 3.75 -4.07 -2.26
C ALA A 45 3.92 -4.57 -3.70
N GLU A 46 5.00 -4.17 -4.40
CA GLU A 46 5.30 -4.62 -5.75
C GLU A 46 5.50 -6.14 -5.85
N ALA A 47 6.11 -6.73 -4.82
CA ALA A 47 6.31 -8.17 -4.78
C ALA A 47 5.01 -8.96 -4.44
N LEU A 48 4.10 -8.38 -3.64
CA LEU A 48 2.80 -8.95 -3.33
C LEU A 48 1.80 -8.81 -4.48
N VAL A 49 1.78 -7.63 -5.11
CA VAL A 49 0.83 -7.26 -6.17
C VAL A 49 1.63 -6.50 -7.25
N PRO A 50 2.07 -7.18 -8.31
CA PRO A 50 2.82 -6.55 -9.39
C PRO A 50 2.06 -5.37 -10.01
N GLY A 51 2.79 -4.27 -10.25
CA GLY A 51 2.21 -3.00 -10.69
C GLY A 51 1.88 -2.02 -9.57
N SER A 52 2.04 -2.42 -8.30
CA SER A 52 1.76 -1.57 -7.13
C SER A 52 2.55 -0.27 -7.13
N ARG A 53 3.81 -0.32 -7.54
CA ARG A 53 4.67 0.87 -7.58
C ARG A 53 4.15 1.89 -8.58
N SER A 54 3.91 1.49 -9.82
CA SER A 54 3.41 2.40 -10.86
C SER A 54 1.99 2.87 -10.60
N ALA A 55 1.16 2.06 -9.95
CA ALA A 55 -0.18 2.46 -9.52
C ALA A 55 -0.18 3.43 -8.33
N GLY A 56 0.97 3.69 -7.71
CA GLY A 56 1.11 4.66 -6.62
C GLY A 56 0.59 4.16 -5.27
N VAL A 57 0.69 2.86 -4.98
CA VAL A 57 0.21 2.28 -3.71
C VAL A 57 0.82 2.97 -2.49
N ALA A 58 2.11 3.32 -2.54
CA ALA A 58 2.75 4.04 -1.43
C ALA A 58 2.13 5.44 -1.22
N HIS A 59 1.83 6.17 -2.30
CA HIS A 59 1.16 7.47 -2.22
C HIS A 59 -0.28 7.35 -1.70
N PHE A 60 -0.99 6.29 -2.12
CA PHE A 60 -2.31 5.98 -1.56
C PHE A 60 -2.24 5.78 -0.05
N ILE A 61 -1.39 4.85 0.41
CA ILE A 61 -1.28 4.52 1.84
C ILE A 61 -0.84 5.76 2.65
N ASP A 62 0.18 6.49 2.20
CA ASP A 62 0.64 7.70 2.88
C ASP A 62 -0.47 8.75 3.00
N ASN A 63 -1.22 9.00 1.92
CA ASN A 63 -2.36 9.91 1.92
C ASN A 63 -3.43 9.46 2.92
N GLN A 64 -3.75 8.16 2.94
CA GLN A 64 -4.76 7.60 3.85
C GLN A 64 -4.31 7.60 5.31
N LEU A 65 -3.01 7.49 5.59
CA LEU A 65 -2.44 7.66 6.93
C LEU A 65 -2.47 9.11 7.42
N ALA A 66 -2.54 10.07 6.49
CA ALA A 66 -2.69 11.49 6.80
C ALA A 66 -4.16 11.94 6.91
N ALA A 67 -5.10 11.18 6.33
CA ALA A 67 -6.51 11.51 6.28
C ALA A 67 -7.20 11.34 7.65
N ASP A 68 -8.35 12.01 7.81
CA ASP A 68 -9.24 11.79 8.94
C ASP A 68 -9.87 10.39 8.87
N GLN A 69 -10.19 9.83 10.03
CA GLN A 69 -10.70 8.45 10.14
C GLN A 69 -11.95 8.21 9.27
N GLU A 70 -12.84 9.18 9.18
CA GLU A 70 -14.08 9.06 8.42
C GLU A 70 -13.82 8.89 6.92
N ASP A 71 -12.80 9.56 6.41
CA ASP A 71 -12.42 9.56 4.99
C ASP A 71 -11.39 8.47 4.65
N CYS A 72 -10.86 7.76 5.63
CA CYS A 72 -9.85 6.72 5.44
C CYS A 72 -10.44 5.48 4.74
N LEU A 73 -9.72 4.97 3.75
CA LEU A 73 -10.11 3.80 2.93
C LEU A 73 -9.25 2.56 3.19
N LEU A 74 -8.29 2.62 4.13
CA LEU A 74 -7.43 1.49 4.43
C LEU A 74 -8.23 0.29 4.95
N MET A 75 -7.79 -0.91 4.60
CA MET A 75 -8.37 -2.18 5.06
C MET A 75 -8.48 -2.23 6.59
N LEU A 76 -7.54 -1.64 7.32
CA LEU A 76 -7.55 -1.56 8.79
C LEU A 76 -8.86 -1.01 9.36
N LYS A 77 -9.46 0.01 8.71
CA LYS A 77 -10.75 0.58 9.10
C LYS A 77 -11.87 -0.47 9.08
N TYR A 78 -11.92 -1.27 8.03
CA TYR A 78 -12.93 -2.31 7.84
C TYR A 78 -12.73 -3.53 8.73
N LEU A 79 -11.52 -3.70 9.26
CA LEU A 79 -11.19 -4.73 10.24
C LEU A 79 -11.39 -4.26 11.69
N GLY A 80 -11.90 -3.03 11.89
CA GLY A 80 -12.20 -2.48 13.21
C GLY A 80 -10.97 -2.08 14.02
N VAL A 81 -9.83 -1.86 13.39
CA VAL A 81 -8.64 -1.32 14.06
C VAL A 81 -8.91 0.16 14.36
N PRO A 82 -8.61 0.66 15.57
CA PRO A 82 -8.73 2.09 15.88
C PRO A 82 -7.83 2.94 14.99
N ALA A 83 -8.31 4.11 14.56
CA ALA A 83 -7.60 4.96 13.59
C ALA A 83 -6.26 5.49 14.11
N ASP A 84 -6.15 5.76 15.38
CA ASP A 84 -4.91 6.15 16.04
C ASP A 84 -3.82 5.07 15.96
N GLY A 85 -4.20 3.82 15.70
CA GLY A 85 -3.31 2.69 15.48
C GLY A 85 -2.77 2.55 14.05
N PHE A 86 -3.37 3.19 13.02
CA PHE A 86 -3.01 2.94 11.61
C PHE A 86 -1.56 3.31 11.29
N ARG A 87 -1.11 4.49 11.71
CA ARG A 87 0.29 4.92 11.52
C ARG A 87 1.26 3.97 12.19
N GLY A 88 1.01 3.67 13.47
CA GLY A 88 1.84 2.74 14.25
C GLY A 88 1.89 1.35 13.60
N PHE A 89 0.77 0.86 13.11
CA PHE A 89 0.70 -0.42 12.40
C PHE A 89 1.63 -0.45 11.18
N TYR A 90 1.50 0.50 10.27
CA TYR A 90 2.33 0.54 9.06
C TYR A 90 3.80 0.78 9.39
N GLN A 91 4.12 1.79 10.20
CA GLN A 91 5.50 2.16 10.52
C GLN A 91 6.25 1.04 11.25
N SER A 92 5.64 0.41 12.25
CA SER A 92 6.28 -0.70 12.97
C SER A 92 6.43 -1.96 12.11
N SER A 93 5.45 -2.25 11.23
CA SER A 93 5.56 -3.37 10.30
C SER A 93 6.66 -3.15 9.25
N LEU A 94 6.78 -1.95 8.71
CA LEU A 94 7.85 -1.60 7.75
C LEU A 94 9.23 -1.63 8.41
N ALA A 95 9.34 -1.15 9.64
CA ALA A 95 10.58 -1.24 10.42
C ALA A 95 10.99 -2.69 10.69
N ALA A 96 10.03 -3.55 11.06
CA ALA A 96 10.27 -4.98 11.28
C ALA A 96 10.69 -5.68 9.98
N ALA A 97 10.07 -5.35 8.85
CA ALA A 97 10.40 -5.90 7.55
C ALA A 97 11.83 -5.50 7.11
N ASP A 98 12.19 -4.23 7.27
CA ASP A 98 13.55 -3.76 6.92
C ASP A 98 14.62 -4.35 7.85
N ALA A 99 14.33 -4.51 9.15
CA ALA A 99 15.21 -5.19 10.10
C ALA A 99 15.43 -6.66 9.70
N LEU A 100 14.37 -7.38 9.33
CA LEU A 100 14.47 -8.76 8.82
C LEU A 100 15.33 -8.83 7.56
N ALA A 101 15.13 -7.91 6.59
CA ALA A 101 15.89 -7.87 5.36
C ALA A 101 17.40 -7.65 5.62
N ARG A 102 17.72 -6.70 6.50
CA ARG A 102 19.12 -6.42 6.89
C ARG A 102 19.76 -7.58 7.62
N GLN A 103 19.02 -8.23 8.52
CA GLN A 103 19.57 -9.36 9.27
C GLN A 103 19.78 -10.58 8.37
N THR A 104 18.86 -10.87 7.45
CA THR A 104 18.91 -12.07 6.61
C THR A 104 19.85 -11.90 5.41
N HIS A 105 19.88 -10.71 4.81
CA HIS A 105 20.59 -10.46 3.55
C HIS A 105 21.61 -9.32 3.60
N GLY A 106 21.78 -8.65 4.73
CA GLY A 106 22.73 -7.53 4.89
C GLY A 106 22.35 -6.26 4.14
N ALA A 107 21.11 -6.13 3.66
CA ALA A 107 20.65 -5.01 2.86
C ALA A 107 19.21 -4.63 3.21
N SER A 108 18.83 -3.38 2.95
CA SER A 108 17.44 -2.91 3.07
C SER A 108 16.57 -3.59 2.00
N TRP A 109 15.25 -3.66 2.27
CA TRP A 109 14.30 -4.36 1.41
C TRP A 109 14.35 -3.91 -0.06
N ASP A 110 14.43 -2.60 -0.29
CA ASP A 110 14.47 -1.99 -1.63
C ASP A 110 15.73 -2.34 -2.45
N LYS A 111 16.77 -2.86 -1.80
CA LYS A 111 18.04 -3.29 -2.42
C LYS A 111 18.10 -4.79 -2.73
N LEU A 112 17.05 -5.53 -2.36
CA LEU A 112 17.04 -6.98 -2.56
C LEU A 112 16.76 -7.36 -4.01
N SER A 113 17.34 -8.48 -4.44
CA SER A 113 16.96 -9.12 -5.68
C SER A 113 15.54 -9.73 -5.56
N ARG A 114 14.89 -9.96 -6.70
CA ARG A 114 13.57 -10.59 -6.75
C ARG A 114 13.51 -11.92 -6.00
N GLU A 115 14.56 -12.73 -6.09
CA GLU A 115 14.65 -14.01 -5.39
C GLU A 115 14.65 -13.83 -3.87
N ARG A 116 15.51 -12.92 -3.35
CA ARG A 116 15.60 -12.64 -1.91
C ARG A 116 14.32 -12.01 -1.37
N THR A 117 13.71 -11.12 -2.14
CA THR A 117 12.38 -10.57 -1.81
C THR A 117 11.33 -11.70 -1.69
N GLY A 118 11.32 -12.66 -2.63
CA GLY A 118 10.42 -13.82 -2.55
C GLY A 118 10.64 -14.68 -1.31
N GLN A 119 11.89 -14.90 -0.90
CA GLN A 119 12.24 -15.63 0.32
C GLN A 119 11.70 -14.91 1.57
N LEU A 120 11.88 -13.58 1.66
CA LEU A 120 11.38 -12.81 2.78
C LEU A 120 9.85 -12.74 2.80
N LEU A 121 9.19 -12.61 1.64
CA LEU A 121 7.73 -12.67 1.57
C LEU A 121 7.18 -14.00 2.09
N THR A 122 7.83 -15.10 1.75
CA THR A 122 7.45 -16.40 2.29
C THR A 122 7.60 -16.45 3.81
N ALA A 123 8.69 -15.88 4.33
CA ALA A 123 8.95 -15.85 5.78
C ALA A 123 7.90 -15.01 6.53
N ILE A 124 7.50 -13.85 6.02
CA ILE A 124 6.51 -12.96 6.68
C ILE A 124 5.05 -13.31 6.37
N SER A 125 4.79 -14.27 5.49
CA SER A 125 3.43 -14.75 5.20
C SER A 125 2.99 -15.93 6.09
N GLY A 126 3.90 -16.45 6.91
CA GLY A 126 3.69 -17.54 7.87
C GLY A 126 3.72 -17.06 9.32
N PRO A 127 4.18 -17.94 10.24
CA PRO A 127 4.47 -17.56 11.62
C PRO A 127 5.50 -16.42 11.65
N ASP A 128 5.39 -15.56 12.66
CA ASP A 128 6.31 -14.42 12.80
C ASP A 128 7.77 -14.91 12.90
N PRO A 129 8.69 -14.35 12.10
CA PRO A 129 10.11 -14.62 12.27
C PRO A 129 10.61 -14.15 13.66
N ASP A 130 11.59 -14.83 14.24
CA ASP A 130 12.11 -14.53 15.58
C ASP A 130 12.54 -13.05 15.77
N VAL A 131 12.97 -12.42 14.69
CA VAL A 131 13.42 -11.00 14.69
C VAL A 131 12.31 -10.01 14.42
N TRP A 132 11.11 -10.50 14.13
CA TRP A 132 9.98 -9.64 13.81
C TRP A 132 9.46 -8.95 15.06
N GLN A 133 9.58 -7.62 15.12
CA GLN A 133 9.09 -6.80 16.22
C GLN A 133 8.05 -5.79 15.72
N GLY A 134 6.84 -6.28 15.48
CA GLY A 134 5.73 -5.48 14.95
C GLY A 134 4.39 -6.21 15.13
N PRO A 135 3.34 -5.68 14.52
CA PRO A 135 2.09 -6.42 14.37
C PRO A 135 2.35 -7.77 13.69
N PRO A 136 1.47 -8.80 13.85
CA PRO A 136 1.70 -10.10 13.23
C PRO A 136 2.04 -9.98 11.75
N ALA A 137 3.16 -10.57 11.31
CA ALA A 137 3.68 -10.40 9.96
C ALA A 137 2.68 -10.84 8.87
N GLY A 138 2.00 -11.97 9.12
CA GLY A 138 0.94 -12.45 8.22
C GLY A 138 -0.25 -11.51 8.13
N PHE A 139 -0.60 -10.80 9.22
CA PHE A 139 -1.66 -9.79 9.21
C PHE A 139 -1.23 -8.56 8.43
N PHE A 140 0.00 -8.10 8.60
CA PHE A 140 0.55 -6.99 7.80
C PHE A 140 0.52 -7.31 6.30
N THR A 141 0.99 -8.48 5.89
CA THR A 141 0.99 -8.88 4.47
C THR A 141 -0.43 -9.01 3.90
N PHE A 142 -1.39 -9.48 4.70
CA PHE A 142 -2.80 -9.51 4.31
C PHE A 142 -3.36 -8.10 4.07
N VAL A 143 -3.18 -7.18 5.03
CA VAL A 143 -3.65 -5.79 4.95
C VAL A 143 -3.02 -5.08 3.75
N LEU A 144 -1.69 -5.12 3.64
CA LEU A 144 -0.99 -4.47 2.54
C LEU A 144 -1.39 -5.00 1.16
N ARG A 145 -1.61 -6.33 1.06
CA ARG A 145 -2.11 -6.93 -0.19
C ARG A 145 -3.50 -6.43 -0.54
N ALA A 146 -4.40 -6.33 0.45
CA ALA A 146 -5.77 -5.85 0.22
C ALA A 146 -5.75 -4.40 -0.27
N ASP A 147 -5.05 -3.50 0.44
CA ASP A 147 -4.92 -2.09 0.05
C ASP A 147 -4.26 -1.94 -1.34
N ALA A 148 -3.23 -2.75 -1.64
CA ALA A 148 -2.57 -2.74 -2.95
C ALA A 148 -3.50 -3.24 -4.08
N CYS A 149 -4.29 -4.29 -3.83
CA CYS A 149 -5.27 -4.79 -4.80
C CYS A 149 -6.33 -3.75 -5.12
N ASP A 150 -6.82 -3.01 -4.12
CA ASP A 150 -7.81 -1.95 -4.33
C ASP A 150 -7.27 -0.85 -5.24
N VAL A 151 -6.00 -0.47 -5.08
CA VAL A 151 -5.36 0.57 -5.92
C VAL A 151 -5.06 0.06 -7.33
N VAL A 152 -4.50 -1.15 -7.46
CA VAL A 152 -4.06 -1.69 -8.77
C VAL A 152 -5.24 -2.15 -9.61
N TYR A 153 -6.21 -2.85 -9.00
CA TYR A 153 -7.32 -3.46 -9.72
C TYR A 153 -8.65 -2.71 -9.59
N GLY A 154 -8.79 -1.78 -8.64
CA GLY A 154 -10.00 -0.98 -8.44
C GLY A 154 -10.27 0.07 -9.51
N THR A 155 -9.60 0.00 -10.67
CA THR A 155 -9.75 0.90 -11.81
C THR A 155 -10.31 0.15 -13.02
N GLU A 156 -10.89 0.87 -14.00
CA GLU A 156 -11.35 0.28 -15.25
C GLU A 156 -10.23 -0.49 -15.97
N GLN A 157 -9.02 0.08 -16.01
CA GLN A 157 -7.85 -0.54 -16.59
C GLN A 157 -7.39 -1.77 -15.78
N GLY A 158 -7.47 -1.71 -14.45
CA GLY A 158 -7.17 -2.82 -13.56
C GLY A 158 -8.09 -4.01 -13.81
N PHE A 159 -9.40 -3.78 -13.88
CA PHE A 159 -10.38 -4.82 -14.24
C PHE A 159 -10.12 -5.41 -15.63
N ALA A 160 -9.83 -4.56 -16.62
CA ALA A 160 -9.51 -5.02 -17.98
C ALA A 160 -8.24 -5.89 -18.00
N SER A 161 -7.23 -5.58 -17.18
CA SER A 161 -5.96 -6.33 -17.13
C SER A 161 -6.14 -7.77 -16.65
N ILE A 162 -7.18 -8.05 -15.88
CA ILE A 162 -7.53 -9.40 -15.38
C ILE A 162 -8.70 -10.03 -16.16
N GLY A 163 -9.08 -9.43 -17.31
CA GLY A 163 -10.14 -9.93 -18.17
C GLY A 163 -11.56 -9.80 -17.60
N MET A 164 -11.75 -8.95 -16.59
CA MET A 164 -13.05 -8.72 -15.95
C MET A 164 -13.70 -7.44 -16.49
N PRO A 165 -15.04 -7.44 -16.75
CA PRO A 165 -15.74 -6.21 -17.08
C PRO A 165 -15.81 -5.28 -15.86
N TYR A 166 -15.52 -3.99 -16.06
CA TYR A 166 -15.70 -2.99 -15.02
C TYR A 166 -17.19 -2.67 -14.83
N MET A 167 -17.75 -3.04 -13.68
CA MET A 167 -19.17 -2.92 -13.40
C MET A 167 -19.47 -2.01 -12.19
N ALA A 168 -18.57 -1.05 -11.90
CA ALA A 168 -18.68 -0.18 -10.72
C ALA A 168 -19.95 0.70 -10.68
N HIS A 169 -20.65 0.84 -11.80
CA HIS A 169 -21.89 1.63 -11.89
C HIS A 169 -22.98 0.87 -12.64
N ILE A 170 -23.46 -0.22 -12.05
CA ILE A 170 -24.73 -0.82 -12.50
C ILE A 170 -25.85 0.17 -12.11
N LYS A 171 -26.45 0.83 -13.10
CA LYS A 171 -27.68 1.59 -12.84
C LYS A 171 -28.72 0.59 -12.31
N PRO A 172 -29.41 0.88 -11.17
CA PRO A 172 -30.52 0.06 -10.77
C PRO A 172 -31.56 0.03 -11.90
N GLU A 173 -32.08 -1.16 -12.18
CA GLU A 173 -33.18 -1.29 -13.15
C GLU A 173 -34.30 -0.36 -12.68
N SER A 174 -34.72 0.56 -13.57
CA SER A 174 -35.87 1.42 -13.30
C SER A 174 -37.10 0.55 -13.19
N SER A 175 -37.64 0.40 -11.99
CA SER A 175 -38.96 -0.17 -11.73
C SER A 175 -40.08 0.70 -12.32
#